data_c90f6417d352a530815a1a782f109bee
#
_entry.id   c90f6417d352a530815a1a782f109bee
#
_cell.length_a   1.000
_cell.length_b   1.000
_cell.length_c   1.000
_cell.angle_alpha   90.00
_cell.angle_beta   90.00
_cell.angle_gamma   90.00
#
_symmetry.space_group_name_H-M   'P 1'
#
loop_
_entity.id
_entity.type
_entity.pdbx_description
1 polymer ?
#
loop_
_entity_poly.entity_id
_entity_poly.type
_entity_poly.pdbx_seq_one_letter_code
_entity_poly.pdbx_strand_id
1 'polypeptide(L)'
;MKKGNVSTQELLGVKSFSRNGIQTDGHGELVYFMITPTNISVLSRVSIGQKVHHLMQLLSAQPDIEIVCTDARENFDDNKLYLDDRAENEPNKKVRDLLLRDKAFLDDIQLQMSTAREFLFVVRLRNESDEQSFANLNRIEKLINEQGFDCKRAERDDVKRILARYFGVDRRMRRLMIRMGKP
;
A
#
# COMPACT_ATOMS: atom_id res chain seq x y z
N MET A 1 2.08 -40.36 6.45
CA MET A 1 2.29 -39.00 6.96
C MET A 1 1.37 -38.05 6.20
N LYS A 2 0.32 -37.51 6.85
CA LYS A 2 -0.55 -36.48 6.24
C LYS A 2 0.28 -35.21 6.08
N LYS A 3 0.54 -34.77 4.85
CA LYS A 3 1.04 -33.42 4.58
C LYS A 3 -0.06 -32.46 5.06
N GLY A 4 0.16 -31.81 6.20
CA GLY A 4 -0.69 -30.71 6.65
C GLY A 4 -0.66 -29.62 5.58
N ASN A 5 -1.81 -29.13 5.16
CA ASN A 5 -1.87 -27.94 4.32
C ASN A 5 -1.36 -26.76 5.13
N VAL A 6 -0.13 -26.34 4.86
CA VAL A 6 0.44 -25.10 5.40
C VAL A 6 -0.30 -23.93 4.78
N SER A 7 -0.81 -23.01 5.59
CA SER A 7 -1.52 -21.85 5.06
C SER A 7 -0.52 -20.90 4.35
N THR A 8 -1.00 -20.14 3.36
CA THR A 8 -0.18 -19.13 2.69
C THR A 8 0.39 -18.11 3.69
N GLN A 9 -0.37 -17.76 4.72
CA GLN A 9 0.06 -16.86 5.79
C GLN A 9 1.25 -17.42 6.57
N GLU A 10 1.21 -18.70 6.91
CA GLU A 10 2.28 -19.41 7.61
C GLU A 10 3.54 -19.53 6.72
N LEU A 11 3.35 -19.77 5.42
CA LEU A 11 4.44 -19.85 4.44
C LEU A 11 5.17 -18.50 4.28
N LEU A 12 4.44 -17.38 4.41
CA LEU A 12 4.98 -16.02 4.36
C LEU A 12 5.57 -15.57 5.70
N GLY A 13 5.45 -16.38 6.75
CA GLY A 13 5.90 -16.00 8.10
C GLY A 13 5.12 -14.84 8.71
N VAL A 14 3.89 -14.58 8.27
CA VAL A 14 3.02 -13.54 8.82
C VAL A 14 2.17 -14.12 9.93
N LYS A 15 2.37 -13.68 11.18
CA LYS A 15 1.55 -14.10 12.32
C LYS A 15 0.20 -13.39 12.37
N SER A 16 0.24 -12.07 12.34
CA SER A 16 -0.96 -11.24 12.49
C SER A 16 -0.74 -9.83 11.96
N PHE A 17 -1.83 -9.09 11.80
CA PHE A 17 -1.77 -7.65 11.58
C PHE A 17 -1.70 -6.93 12.92
N SER A 18 -0.75 -6.01 13.05
CA SER A 18 -0.70 -5.03 14.12
C SER A 18 -1.48 -3.77 13.75
N ARG A 19 -1.39 -2.73 14.58
CA ARG A 19 -2.04 -1.44 14.30
C ARG A 19 -1.49 -0.78 13.03
N ASN A 20 -0.17 -0.79 12.86
CA ASN A 20 0.52 -0.05 11.79
C ASN A 20 1.37 -0.94 10.88
N GLY A 21 1.27 -2.27 11.03
CA GLY A 21 2.13 -3.18 10.31
C GLY A 21 1.71 -4.64 10.37
N ILE A 22 2.71 -5.51 10.32
CA ILE A 22 2.54 -6.97 10.42
C ILE A 22 3.52 -7.54 11.43
N GLN A 23 3.01 -8.43 12.28
CA GLN A 23 3.82 -9.29 13.14
C GLN A 23 4.33 -10.47 12.31
N THR A 24 5.63 -10.67 12.31
CA THR A 24 6.27 -11.77 11.58
C THR A 24 6.72 -12.89 12.52
N ASP A 25 6.93 -14.08 11.97
CA ASP A 25 7.44 -15.21 12.75
C ASP A 25 8.96 -15.12 12.90
N GLY A 26 9.43 -14.85 14.13
CA GLY A 26 10.84 -14.76 14.46
C GLY A 26 11.58 -13.51 13.99
N HIS A 27 10.94 -12.60 13.25
CA HIS A 27 11.58 -11.42 12.66
C HIS A 27 11.06 -10.08 13.18
N GLY A 28 10.21 -10.08 14.22
CA GLY A 28 9.64 -8.86 14.82
C GLY A 28 8.46 -8.30 14.04
N GLU A 29 8.17 -7.03 14.29
CA GLU A 29 7.09 -6.30 13.63
C GLU A 29 7.64 -5.44 12.49
N LEU A 30 7.01 -5.50 11.32
CA LEU A 30 7.29 -4.61 10.19
C LEU A 30 6.27 -3.48 10.18
N VAL A 31 6.74 -2.26 10.28
CA VAL A 31 5.92 -1.04 10.22
C VAL A 31 6.21 -0.29 8.94
N TYR A 32 5.17 0.19 8.29
CA TYR A 32 5.24 0.83 6.98
C TYR A 32 4.96 2.33 7.08
N PHE A 33 5.83 3.14 6.49
CA PHE A 33 5.62 4.56 6.26
C PHE A 33 5.43 4.77 4.76
N MET A 34 4.27 5.28 4.37
CA MET A 34 3.95 5.62 2.99
C MET A 34 4.54 6.99 2.69
N ILE A 35 5.38 7.07 1.66
CA ILE A 35 6.08 8.30 1.28
C ILE A 35 5.37 8.94 0.10
N THR A 36 5.01 10.21 0.23
CA THR A 36 4.47 10.99 -0.88
C THR A 36 5.56 11.25 -1.92
N PRO A 37 5.43 10.72 -3.16
CA PRO A 37 6.46 10.89 -4.18
C PRO A 37 6.56 12.36 -4.62
N THR A 38 7.79 12.82 -4.80
CA THR A 38 8.06 14.14 -5.38
C THR A 38 8.40 14.00 -6.85
N ASN A 39 7.74 14.78 -7.71
CA ASN A 39 8.09 14.81 -9.13
C ASN A 39 9.45 15.55 -9.30
N ILE A 40 10.51 14.79 -9.52
CA ILE A 40 11.86 15.32 -9.70
C ILE A 40 12.05 16.04 -11.04
N SER A 41 11.20 15.80 -12.05
CA SER A 41 11.33 16.41 -13.37
C SER A 41 11.09 17.93 -13.37
N VAL A 42 10.39 18.44 -12.36
CA VAL A 42 10.13 19.89 -12.20
C VAL A 42 11.10 20.56 -11.23
N LEU A 43 12.02 19.82 -10.64
CA LEU A 43 12.97 20.35 -9.68
C LEU A 43 14.27 20.82 -10.36
N SER A 44 14.90 21.83 -9.77
CA SER A 44 16.25 22.23 -10.15
C SER A 44 17.28 21.16 -9.75
N ARG A 45 18.44 21.15 -10.42
CA ARG A 45 19.55 20.24 -10.04
C ARG A 45 20.00 20.43 -8.59
N VAL A 46 19.97 21.65 -8.10
CA VAL A 46 20.31 21.99 -6.70
C VAL A 46 19.30 21.35 -5.75
N SER A 47 18.01 21.47 -6.04
CA SER A 47 16.94 20.90 -5.22
C SER A 47 16.99 19.36 -5.22
N ILE A 48 17.33 18.75 -6.36
CA ILE A 48 17.53 17.29 -6.44
C ILE A 48 18.73 16.88 -5.56
N GLY A 49 19.86 17.61 -5.65
CA GLY A 49 21.03 17.35 -4.81
C GLY A 49 20.73 17.46 -3.31
N GLN A 50 19.92 18.44 -2.90
CA GLN A 50 19.46 18.58 -1.52
C GLN A 50 18.62 17.38 -1.07
N LYS A 51 17.68 16.92 -1.90
CA LYS A 51 16.87 15.72 -1.57
C LYS A 51 17.72 14.46 -1.43
N VAL A 52 18.72 14.29 -2.29
CA VAL A 52 19.67 13.17 -2.18
C VAL A 52 20.45 13.26 -0.87
N HIS A 53 20.92 14.46 -0.50
CA HIS A 53 21.63 14.68 0.76
C HIS A 53 20.74 14.36 1.98
N HIS A 54 19.49 14.82 1.97
CA HIS A 54 18.52 14.52 3.02
C HIS A 54 18.26 13.01 3.15
N LEU A 55 18.14 12.29 2.03
CA LEU A 55 18.00 10.83 2.06
C LEU A 55 19.23 10.15 2.66
N MET A 56 20.43 10.63 2.30
CA MET A 56 21.68 10.12 2.89
C MET A 56 21.71 10.36 4.42
N GLN A 57 21.30 11.54 4.89
CA GLN A 57 21.22 11.86 6.32
C GLN A 57 20.21 10.94 7.03
N LEU A 58 19.03 10.74 6.44
CA LEU A 58 18.01 9.84 6.98
C LEU A 58 18.55 8.41 7.15
N LEU A 59 19.14 7.85 6.08
CA LEU A 59 19.67 6.48 6.09
C LEU A 59 20.90 6.33 7.01
N SER A 60 21.68 7.40 7.18
CA SER A 60 22.80 7.40 8.14
C SER A 60 22.31 7.43 9.59
N ALA A 61 21.23 8.17 9.87
CA ALA A 61 20.65 8.26 11.22
C ALA A 61 19.78 7.03 11.57
N GLN A 62 19.23 6.37 10.57
CA GLN A 62 18.37 5.17 10.73
C GLN A 62 18.73 4.12 9.67
N PRO A 63 19.84 3.38 9.85
CA PRO A 63 20.37 2.47 8.83
C PRO A 63 19.49 1.23 8.60
N ASP A 64 18.59 0.92 9.54
CA ASP A 64 17.66 -0.23 9.44
C ASP A 64 16.40 0.06 8.61
N ILE A 65 16.29 1.25 7.99
CA ILE A 65 15.19 1.55 7.06
C ILE A 65 15.38 0.76 5.77
N GLU A 66 14.38 -0.05 5.44
CA GLU A 66 14.27 -0.71 4.14
C GLU A 66 13.42 0.17 3.20
N ILE A 67 13.90 0.39 1.96
CA ILE A 67 13.15 1.14 0.94
C ILE A 67 12.47 0.14 0.02
N VAL A 68 11.14 0.21 -0.02
CA VAL A 68 10.33 -0.66 -0.89
C VAL A 68 9.59 0.21 -1.91
N CYS A 69 9.67 -0.19 -3.18
CA CYS A 69 8.94 0.44 -4.26
C CYS A 69 7.96 -0.58 -4.84
N THR A 70 6.68 -0.25 -4.84
CA THR A 70 5.62 -1.09 -5.40
C THR A 70 4.84 -0.35 -6.47
N ASP A 71 4.19 -1.09 -7.36
CA ASP A 71 3.26 -0.47 -8.31
C ASP A 71 2.06 0.10 -7.56
N ALA A 72 1.75 1.37 -7.79
CA ALA A 72 0.61 2.06 -7.19
C ALA A 72 -0.68 1.88 -7.99
N ARG A 73 -0.89 0.71 -8.60
CA ARG A 73 -2.12 0.45 -9.37
C ARG A 73 -3.33 0.65 -8.48
N GLU A 74 -4.00 1.78 -8.67
CA GLU A 74 -5.37 1.94 -8.17
C GLU A 74 -6.27 0.98 -8.95
N ASN A 75 -7.02 0.17 -8.20
CA ASN A 75 -7.98 -0.75 -8.81
C ASN A 75 -9.39 -0.19 -8.59
N PHE A 76 -10.00 0.29 -9.67
CA PHE A 76 -11.36 0.81 -9.67
C PHE A 76 -12.41 -0.26 -10.05
N ASP A 77 -12.06 -1.56 -10.08
CA ASP A 77 -12.98 -2.62 -10.53
C ASP A 77 -14.27 -2.66 -9.70
N ASP A 78 -14.22 -2.39 -8.39
CA ASP A 78 -15.42 -2.34 -7.55
C ASP A 78 -16.31 -1.14 -7.91
N ASN A 79 -15.71 0.01 -8.19
CA ASN A 79 -16.42 1.20 -8.63
C ASN A 79 -17.05 0.98 -10.01
N LYS A 80 -16.33 0.36 -10.94
CA LYS A 80 -16.82 0.03 -12.28
C LYS A 80 -17.97 -0.96 -12.22
N LEU A 81 -17.89 -1.99 -11.39
CA LEU A 81 -18.98 -2.94 -11.18
C LEU A 81 -20.22 -2.27 -10.60
N TYR A 82 -20.04 -1.33 -9.67
CA TYR A 82 -21.16 -0.54 -9.15
C TYR A 82 -21.80 0.31 -10.25
N LEU A 83 -21.00 0.97 -11.09
CA LEU A 83 -21.50 1.79 -12.20
C LEU A 83 -22.22 0.92 -13.25
N ASP A 84 -21.74 -0.29 -13.55
CA ASP A 84 -22.41 -1.24 -14.44
C ASP A 84 -23.77 -1.66 -13.90
N ASP A 85 -23.83 -2.09 -12.63
CA ASP A 85 -25.09 -2.49 -11.97
C ASP A 85 -26.11 -1.32 -11.97
N ARG A 86 -25.63 -0.11 -11.68
CA ARG A 86 -26.48 1.09 -11.73
C ARG A 86 -26.95 1.40 -13.14
N ALA A 87 -26.08 1.27 -14.15
CA ALA A 87 -26.43 1.54 -15.54
C ALA A 87 -27.43 0.52 -16.10
N GLU A 88 -27.33 -0.76 -15.72
CA GLU A 88 -28.25 -1.82 -16.11
C GLU A 88 -29.66 -1.59 -15.54
N ASN A 89 -29.75 -1.06 -14.33
CA ASN A 89 -31.02 -0.83 -13.63
C ASN A 89 -31.58 0.60 -13.83
N GLU A 90 -30.88 1.50 -14.55
CA GLU A 90 -31.29 2.88 -14.75
C GLU A 90 -32.27 3.02 -15.92
N PRO A 91 -33.52 3.44 -15.69
CA PRO A 91 -34.50 3.62 -16.74
C PRO A 91 -34.26 4.86 -17.65
N ASN A 92 -33.60 5.88 -17.09
CA ASN A 92 -33.36 7.13 -17.84
C ASN A 92 -32.08 6.98 -18.70
N LYS A 93 -32.27 7.01 -20.02
CA LYS A 93 -31.17 6.88 -20.99
C LYS A 93 -30.05 7.89 -20.77
N LYS A 94 -30.36 9.17 -20.46
CA LYS A 94 -29.34 10.21 -20.26
C LYS A 94 -28.48 9.93 -19.01
N VAL A 95 -29.11 9.44 -17.95
CA VAL A 95 -28.40 9.05 -16.72
C VAL A 95 -27.53 7.81 -16.97
N ARG A 96 -28.06 6.83 -17.71
CA ARG A 96 -27.28 5.61 -18.10
C ARG A 96 -26.05 6.00 -18.93
N ASP A 97 -26.21 6.91 -19.92
CA ASP A 97 -25.09 7.37 -20.74
C ASP A 97 -24.00 8.09 -19.87
N LEU A 98 -24.43 8.82 -18.84
CA LEU A 98 -23.50 9.44 -17.88
C LEU A 98 -22.73 8.41 -17.07
N LEU A 99 -23.41 7.40 -16.50
CA LEU A 99 -22.77 6.31 -15.74
C LEU A 99 -21.73 5.55 -16.57
N LEU A 100 -22.03 5.30 -17.86
CA LEU A 100 -21.08 4.66 -18.77
C LEU A 100 -19.87 5.55 -19.10
N ARG A 101 -20.04 6.87 -19.17
CA ARG A 101 -18.94 7.82 -19.32
C ARG A 101 -18.07 7.85 -18.07
N ASP A 102 -18.66 7.86 -16.88
CA ASP A 102 -17.92 7.82 -15.63
C ASP A 102 -17.09 6.52 -15.51
N LYS A 103 -17.65 5.39 -15.97
CA LYS A 103 -16.90 4.14 -16.05
C LYS A 103 -15.71 4.23 -17.01
N ALA A 104 -15.90 4.76 -18.22
CA ALA A 104 -14.84 4.96 -19.20
C ALA A 104 -13.73 5.89 -18.65
N PHE A 105 -14.11 6.95 -17.93
CA PHE A 105 -13.17 7.83 -17.26
C PHE A 105 -12.33 7.11 -16.19
N LEU A 106 -12.94 6.20 -15.42
CA LEU A 106 -12.19 5.36 -14.48
C LEU A 106 -11.22 4.42 -15.18
N ASP A 107 -11.56 3.89 -16.38
CA ASP A 107 -10.65 3.09 -17.19
C ASP A 107 -9.44 3.90 -17.65
N ASP A 108 -9.64 5.12 -18.13
CA ASP A 108 -8.58 6.03 -18.56
C ASP A 108 -7.65 6.41 -17.40
N ILE A 109 -8.21 6.76 -16.24
CA ILE A 109 -7.42 7.06 -15.03
C ILE A 109 -6.60 5.83 -14.61
N GLN A 110 -7.20 4.64 -14.58
CA GLN A 110 -6.51 3.41 -14.21
C GLN A 110 -5.35 3.11 -15.15
N LEU A 111 -5.50 3.39 -16.45
CA LEU A 111 -4.43 3.24 -17.42
C LEU A 111 -3.30 4.23 -17.17
N GLN A 112 -3.63 5.51 -16.92
CA GLN A 112 -2.63 6.55 -16.61
C GLN A 112 -1.88 6.27 -15.30
N MET A 113 -2.58 5.75 -14.28
CA MET A 113 -1.99 5.39 -13.00
C MET A 113 -1.26 4.04 -13.01
N SER A 114 -1.35 3.28 -14.10
CA SER A 114 -0.68 1.96 -14.22
C SER A 114 0.85 2.03 -14.10
N THR A 115 1.44 3.21 -14.33
CA THR A 115 2.88 3.50 -14.20
C THR A 115 3.23 4.19 -12.89
N ALA A 116 2.24 4.54 -12.07
CA ALA A 116 2.48 5.17 -10.77
C ALA A 116 3.15 4.17 -9.82
N ARG A 117 4.07 4.68 -9.02
CA ARG A 117 4.79 3.90 -8.01
C ARG A 117 4.48 4.41 -6.61
N GLU A 118 4.34 3.48 -5.68
CA GLU A 118 4.23 3.76 -4.26
C GLU A 118 5.57 3.49 -3.60
N PHE A 119 6.05 4.44 -2.81
CA PHE A 119 7.31 4.31 -2.08
C PHE A 119 7.01 4.14 -0.60
N LEU A 120 7.65 3.14 -0.01
CA LEU A 120 7.48 2.79 1.39
C LEU A 120 8.84 2.78 2.08
N PHE A 121 8.90 3.35 3.26
CA PHE A 121 9.97 3.06 4.20
C PHE A 121 9.45 2.03 5.19
N VAL A 122 10.17 0.93 5.32
CA VAL A 122 9.81 -0.17 6.20
C VAL A 122 10.81 -0.24 7.35
N VAL A 123 10.30 -0.25 8.56
CA VAL A 123 11.08 -0.32 9.78
C VAL A 123 10.74 -1.61 10.50
N ARG A 124 11.77 -2.29 10.97
CA ARG A 124 11.64 -3.53 11.73
C ARG A 124 11.83 -3.27 13.22
N LEU A 125 10.79 -3.52 14.00
CA LEU A 125 10.85 -3.49 15.46
C LEU A 125 11.19 -4.89 15.99
N ARG A 126 12.17 -4.98 16.89
CA ARG A 126 12.61 -6.25 17.45
C ARG A 126 12.57 -6.19 18.97
N ASN A 127 11.70 -7.02 19.57
CA ASN A 127 11.66 -7.25 21.02
C ASN A 127 11.57 -5.97 21.89
N GLU A 128 10.95 -4.93 21.37
CA GLU A 128 10.67 -3.70 22.12
C GLU A 128 9.34 -3.82 22.86
N SER A 129 9.20 -3.14 24.00
CA SER A 129 7.88 -2.97 24.63
C SER A 129 7.00 -2.06 23.76
N ASP A 130 5.67 -2.14 23.95
CA ASP A 130 4.72 -1.31 23.19
C ASP A 130 5.02 0.18 23.34
N GLU A 131 5.43 0.63 24.54
CA GLU A 131 5.79 2.02 24.81
C GLU A 131 7.06 2.44 24.07
N GLN A 132 8.09 1.58 24.08
CA GLN A 132 9.35 1.81 23.37
C GLN A 132 9.12 1.83 21.85
N SER A 133 8.35 0.88 21.34
CA SER A 133 7.97 0.82 19.93
C SER A 133 7.25 2.08 19.48
N PHE A 134 6.29 2.57 20.28
CA PHE A 134 5.56 3.79 19.99
C PHE A 134 6.48 5.03 19.97
N ALA A 135 7.34 5.18 20.98
CA ALA A 135 8.31 6.29 21.06
C ALA A 135 9.30 6.25 19.88
N ASN A 136 9.81 5.06 19.55
CA ASN A 136 10.74 4.87 18.45
C ASN A 136 10.09 5.20 17.09
N LEU A 137 8.88 4.72 16.84
CA LEU A 137 8.13 5.02 15.62
C LEU A 137 7.84 6.52 15.46
N ASN A 138 7.47 7.21 16.53
CA ASN A 138 7.26 8.66 16.50
C ASN A 138 8.55 9.42 16.20
N ARG A 139 9.69 8.96 16.78
CA ARG A 139 11.01 9.52 16.49
C ARG A 139 11.39 9.35 15.02
N ILE A 140 11.16 8.15 14.46
CA ILE A 140 11.48 7.84 13.06
C ILE A 140 10.58 8.67 12.12
N GLU A 141 9.27 8.72 12.38
CA GLU A 141 8.34 9.53 11.59
C GLU A 141 8.71 11.02 11.57
N LYS A 142 9.07 11.55 12.75
CA LYS A 142 9.58 12.93 12.87
C LYS A 142 10.86 13.11 12.06
N LEU A 143 11.83 12.21 12.17
CA LEU A 143 13.07 12.25 11.42
C LEU A 143 12.82 12.22 9.90
N ILE A 144 11.94 11.38 9.40
CA ILE A 144 11.59 11.31 7.98
C ILE A 144 11.04 12.66 7.50
N ASN A 145 10.11 13.25 8.26
CA ASN A 145 9.52 14.56 7.92
C ASN A 145 10.53 15.71 8.00
N GLU A 146 11.42 15.72 9.00
CA GLU A 146 12.49 16.72 9.14
C GLU A 146 13.48 16.67 7.97
N GLN A 147 13.69 15.50 7.36
CA GLN A 147 14.48 15.36 6.13
C GLN A 147 13.68 15.70 4.85
N GLY A 148 12.50 16.28 5.00
CA GLY A 148 11.70 16.77 3.86
C GLY A 148 11.03 15.68 3.03
N PHE A 149 10.81 14.50 3.63
CA PHE A 149 9.98 13.46 3.07
C PHE A 149 8.63 13.47 3.77
N ASP A 150 7.58 13.87 3.03
CA ASP A 150 6.22 13.80 3.52
C ASP A 150 5.81 12.34 3.66
N CYS A 151 5.55 11.89 4.88
CA CYS A 151 5.22 10.50 5.16
C CYS A 151 3.95 10.37 6.01
N LYS A 152 3.25 9.26 5.77
CA LYS A 152 2.12 8.82 6.59
C LYS A 152 2.41 7.40 7.08
N ARG A 153 2.27 7.16 8.38
CA ARG A 153 2.30 5.80 8.91
C ARG A 153 1.11 5.02 8.40
N ALA A 154 1.35 3.85 7.81
CA ALA A 154 0.30 3.01 7.27
C ALA A 154 -0.62 2.50 8.38
N GLU A 155 -1.91 2.50 8.14
CA GLU A 155 -2.90 1.86 8.97
C GLU A 155 -3.16 0.42 8.50
N ARG A 156 -3.90 -0.35 9.30
CA ARG A 156 -4.19 -1.77 9.01
C ARG A 156 -4.73 -2.02 7.60
N ASP A 157 -5.59 -1.15 7.09
CA ASP A 157 -6.17 -1.31 5.75
C ASP A 157 -5.20 -0.89 4.65
N ASP A 158 -4.33 0.10 4.91
CA ASP A 158 -3.21 0.43 4.02
C ASP A 158 -2.26 -0.77 3.89
N VAL A 159 -1.90 -1.41 5.01
CA VAL A 159 -1.02 -2.59 5.01
C VAL A 159 -1.64 -3.75 4.24
N LYS A 160 -2.93 -4.03 4.41
CA LYS A 160 -3.63 -5.05 3.60
C LYS A 160 -3.59 -4.74 2.10
N ARG A 161 -3.76 -3.46 1.73
CA ARG A 161 -3.68 -2.99 0.36
C ARG A 161 -2.27 -3.17 -0.22
N ILE A 162 -1.23 -2.79 0.55
CA ILE A 162 0.18 -2.97 0.17
C ILE A 162 0.47 -4.46 -0.09
N LEU A 163 0.10 -5.35 0.85
CA LEU A 163 0.32 -6.77 0.71
C LEU A 163 -0.46 -7.38 -0.47
N ALA A 164 -1.72 -6.96 -0.67
CA ALA A 164 -2.52 -7.43 -1.78
C ALA A 164 -1.88 -7.08 -3.14
N ARG A 165 -1.27 -5.89 -3.25
CA ARG A 165 -0.53 -5.47 -4.44
C ARG A 165 0.77 -6.24 -4.58
N TYR A 166 1.53 -6.36 -3.51
CA TYR A 166 2.82 -7.06 -3.50
C TYR A 166 2.69 -8.53 -3.93
N PHE A 167 1.64 -9.22 -3.48
CA PHE A 167 1.40 -10.62 -3.82
C PHE A 167 0.50 -10.81 -5.05
N GLY A 168 0.12 -9.74 -5.74
CA GLY A 168 -0.70 -9.81 -6.94
C GLY A 168 -2.08 -10.45 -6.69
N VAL A 169 -2.61 -10.33 -5.47
CA VAL A 169 -3.93 -10.86 -5.13
C VAL A 169 -4.99 -9.99 -5.80
N ASP A 170 -5.35 -10.35 -7.03
CA ASP A 170 -6.48 -9.75 -7.72
C ASP A 170 -7.77 -10.09 -6.96
N ARG A 171 -8.52 -9.04 -6.56
CA ARG A 171 -9.82 -9.18 -5.86
C ARG A 171 -10.85 -10.01 -6.66
N ARG A 172 -10.66 -10.20 -7.96
CA ARG A 172 -11.47 -11.10 -8.79
C ARG A 172 -11.44 -12.54 -8.29
N MET A 173 -10.28 -13.04 -7.86
CA MET A 173 -10.14 -14.38 -7.29
C MET A 173 -10.92 -14.52 -5.98
N ARG A 174 -10.99 -13.49 -5.17
CA ARG A 174 -11.72 -13.49 -3.89
C ARG A 174 -13.24 -13.60 -4.09
N ARG A 175 -13.80 -12.94 -5.12
CA ARG A 175 -15.25 -13.03 -5.45
C ARG A 175 -15.63 -14.37 -6.06
N LEU A 176 -14.76 -14.98 -6.88
CA LEU A 176 -14.96 -16.33 -7.40
C LEU A 176 -15.00 -17.34 -6.25
N MET A 177 -14.09 -17.26 -5.27
CA MET A 177 -14.10 -18.14 -4.09
C MET A 177 -15.35 -17.95 -3.21
N ILE A 178 -15.83 -16.70 -3.03
CA ILE A 178 -17.05 -16.43 -2.26
C ILE A 178 -18.31 -16.92 -3.00
N ARG A 179 -18.34 -16.84 -4.33
CA ARG A 179 -19.45 -17.40 -5.14
C ARG A 179 -19.46 -18.93 -5.21
N MET A 180 -18.29 -19.55 -5.19
CA MET A 180 -18.16 -21.02 -5.21
C MET A 180 -18.31 -21.66 -3.82
N GLY A 181 -18.25 -20.91 -2.73
CA GLY A 181 -18.35 -21.36 -1.35
C GLY A 181 -19.69 -21.14 -0.66
N LYS A 182 -20.77 -20.79 -1.38
CA LYS A 182 -22.13 -20.83 -0.82
C LYS A 182 -22.77 -22.16 -1.19
N PRO A 183 -23.12 -23.01 -0.17
CA PRO A 183 -23.89 -24.21 -0.35
C PRO A 183 -25.32 -23.91 -0.81
#